data_f883eea70fb90681167e3109f424f067
#
_entry.id   f883eea70fb90681167e3109f424f067
#
_cell.length_a   1.000
_cell.length_b   1.000
_cell.length_c   1.000
_cell.angle_alpha   90.00
_cell.angle_beta   90.00
_cell.angle_gamma   90.00
#
_symmetry.space_group_name_H-M   'P 1'
#
loop_
_entity.id
_entity.type
_entity.pdbx_description
1 polymer ?
#
loop_
_entity_poly.entity_id
_entity_poly.type
_entity_poly.pdbx_seq_one_letter_code
_entity_poly.pdbx_strand_id
1 'polypeptide(L)'
;RVAKEVGLCKRIRKFTPLELLKMVAFSPNNIAKDILNEISLNLFEISNLSVSNESLNKRFNSKFVKFLKVIFLELLNIKLDVKKPEKNIVEPFNRVLLTDSTVSKLHSSLSEEYSGGRNQEGPYSSLKINLIKDLKNNIPVDVKISRGTKNDYEFLPRIKKFMKAKDLILNDLG
;
A
#
# COMPACT_ATOMS: atom_id res chain seq x y z
N ARG A 1 10.04 3.48 -17.48
CA ARG A 1 8.95 3.13 -18.39
C ARG A 1 7.62 3.54 -17.78
N VAL A 2 7.15 2.90 -16.70
CA VAL A 2 5.85 3.13 -16.01
C VAL A 2 5.56 4.61 -15.74
N ALA A 3 6.52 5.38 -15.23
CA ALA A 3 6.33 6.80 -14.92
C ALA A 3 5.95 7.68 -16.13
N LYS A 4 6.42 7.31 -17.32
CA LYS A 4 6.02 7.98 -18.57
C LYS A 4 4.62 7.56 -19.00
N GLU A 5 4.31 6.27 -18.91
CA GLU A 5 3.00 5.70 -19.28
C GLU A 5 1.86 6.27 -18.45
N VAL A 6 2.07 6.44 -17.13
CA VAL A 6 1.07 7.06 -16.25
C VAL A 6 1.08 8.60 -16.31
N GLY A 7 1.99 9.20 -17.09
CA GLY A 7 2.11 10.64 -17.25
C GLY A 7 2.69 11.40 -16.05
N LEU A 8 3.38 10.69 -15.13
CA LEU A 8 4.05 11.29 -13.96
C LEU A 8 5.21 12.20 -14.41
N CYS A 9 5.95 11.79 -15.42
CA CYS A 9 7.00 12.62 -16.02
C CYS A 9 6.95 12.58 -17.55
N LYS A 10 7.12 13.73 -18.19
CA LYS A 10 7.32 13.85 -19.65
C LYS A 10 8.80 13.74 -20.02
N ARG A 11 9.67 14.31 -19.19
CA ARG A 11 11.13 14.33 -19.37
C ARG A 11 11.81 13.97 -18.05
N ILE A 12 12.88 13.20 -18.12
CA ILE A 12 13.72 12.92 -16.96
C ILE A 12 14.57 14.17 -16.69
N ARG A 13 14.49 14.66 -15.46
CA ARG A 13 15.30 15.77 -14.92
C ARG A 13 16.07 15.23 -13.70
N LYS A 14 16.77 16.12 -12.97
CA LYS A 14 17.52 15.76 -11.75
C LYS A 14 16.68 14.94 -10.76
N PHE A 15 15.44 15.37 -10.51
CA PHE A 15 14.50 14.66 -9.64
C PHE A 15 13.68 13.66 -10.46
N THR A 16 14.08 12.41 -10.42
CA THR A 16 13.51 11.31 -11.22
C THR A 16 12.38 10.57 -10.48
N PRO A 17 11.55 9.79 -11.20
CA PRO A 17 10.57 8.91 -10.55
C PRO A 17 11.19 7.85 -9.63
N LEU A 18 12.46 7.50 -9.84
CA LEU A 18 13.17 6.57 -8.97
C LEU A 18 13.46 7.19 -7.59
N GLU A 19 13.86 8.45 -7.54
CA GLU A 19 14.05 9.15 -6.27
C GLU A 19 12.72 9.32 -5.52
N LEU A 20 11.61 9.55 -6.21
CA LEU A 20 10.28 9.54 -5.60
C LEU A 20 9.94 8.18 -5.00
N LEU A 21 10.27 7.10 -5.70
CA LEU A 21 10.04 5.75 -5.20
C LEU A 21 10.93 5.43 -3.99
N LYS A 22 12.21 5.78 -4.06
CA LYS A 22 13.14 5.63 -2.93
C LYS A 22 12.66 6.39 -1.69
N MET A 23 12.20 7.62 -1.88
CA MET A 23 11.66 8.44 -0.80
C MET A 23 10.48 7.75 -0.09
N VAL A 24 9.54 7.15 -0.84
CA VAL A 24 8.39 6.44 -0.25
C VAL A 24 8.81 5.12 0.41
N ALA A 25 9.75 4.38 -0.20
CA ALA A 25 10.13 3.05 0.25
C ALA A 25 11.12 3.07 1.42
N PHE A 26 11.98 4.08 1.54
CA PHE A 26 13.10 4.14 2.46
C PHE A 26 13.06 5.34 3.40
N SER A 27 11.99 6.14 3.42
CA SER A 27 11.83 7.20 4.41
C SER A 27 11.85 6.59 5.82
N PRO A 28 12.68 7.11 6.74
CA PRO A 28 12.76 6.60 8.11
C PRO A 28 11.48 6.85 8.91
N ASN A 29 10.72 7.85 8.53
CA ASN A 29 9.48 8.27 9.16
C ASN A 29 8.25 7.93 8.31
N ASN A 30 7.08 8.13 8.87
CA ASN A 30 5.85 8.00 8.12
C ASN A 30 5.63 9.25 7.25
N ILE A 31 5.97 9.14 5.97
CA ILE A 31 5.88 10.23 4.98
C ILE A 31 4.50 10.93 4.94
N ALA A 32 3.44 10.26 5.40
CA ALA A 32 2.10 10.84 5.47
C ALA A 32 1.93 11.83 6.66
N LYS A 33 2.86 11.83 7.61
CA LYS A 33 2.86 12.71 8.78
C LYS A 33 3.94 13.78 8.69
N ASP A 34 4.96 13.57 7.85
CA ASP A 34 6.09 14.48 7.71
C ASP A 34 5.67 15.74 6.96
N ILE A 35 6.22 16.87 7.37
CA ILE A 35 6.10 18.12 6.61
C ILE A 35 7.05 18.12 5.41
N LEU A 36 6.76 18.95 4.40
CA LEU A 36 7.55 18.98 3.16
C LEU A 36 9.04 19.22 3.37
N ASN A 37 9.43 19.97 4.41
CA ASN A 37 10.83 20.18 4.75
C ASN A 37 11.51 18.89 5.21
N GLU A 38 10.88 18.12 6.06
CA GLU A 38 11.39 16.83 6.54
C GLU A 38 11.52 15.84 5.38
N ILE A 39 10.51 15.78 4.51
CA ILE A 39 10.54 14.95 3.31
C ILE A 39 11.70 15.36 2.39
N SER A 40 11.96 16.67 2.24
CA SER A 40 13.08 17.18 1.43
C SER A 40 14.44 16.80 2.02
N LEU A 41 14.59 16.89 3.35
CA LEU A 41 15.80 16.47 4.06
C LEU A 41 16.03 14.96 3.94
N ASN A 42 15.01 14.15 4.18
CA ASN A 42 15.09 12.70 4.02
C ASN A 42 15.46 12.30 2.58
N LEU A 43 14.93 13.01 1.59
CA LEU A 43 15.29 12.78 0.19
C LEU A 43 16.77 13.13 -0.09
N PHE A 44 17.28 14.20 0.52
CA PHE A 44 18.69 14.56 0.42
C PHE A 44 19.57 13.46 1.03
N GLU A 45 19.23 12.94 2.20
CA GLU A 45 19.96 11.85 2.85
C GLU A 45 19.98 10.55 2.01
N ILE A 46 18.81 10.17 1.44
CA ILE A 46 18.68 8.93 0.67
C ILE A 46 19.34 9.01 -0.71
N SER A 47 19.28 10.18 -1.36
CA SER A 47 19.62 10.32 -2.79
C SER A 47 20.65 11.41 -3.08
N ASN A 48 21.15 12.11 -2.08
CA ASN A 48 22.01 13.30 -2.19
C ASN A 48 21.43 14.36 -3.15
N LEU A 49 20.10 14.51 -3.12
CA LEU A 49 19.36 15.37 -4.03
C LEU A 49 18.60 16.45 -3.28
N SER A 50 19.03 17.70 -3.42
CA SER A 50 18.31 18.86 -2.89
C SER A 50 17.13 19.21 -3.79
N VAL A 51 15.91 19.21 -3.23
CA VAL A 51 14.65 19.52 -3.94
C VAL A 51 13.86 20.52 -3.12
N SER A 52 13.32 21.56 -3.76
CA SER A 52 12.48 22.53 -3.06
C SER A 52 11.12 21.94 -2.68
N ASN A 53 10.55 22.42 -1.59
CA ASN A 53 9.21 22.03 -1.11
C ASN A 53 8.13 22.20 -2.18
N GLU A 54 8.21 23.27 -2.98
CA GLU A 54 7.29 23.50 -4.08
C GLU A 54 7.40 22.41 -5.15
N SER A 55 8.62 22.00 -5.49
CA SER A 55 8.87 20.92 -6.45
C SER A 55 8.37 19.57 -5.95
N LEU A 56 8.52 19.27 -4.66
CA LEU A 56 7.96 18.10 -4.00
C LEU A 56 6.43 18.14 -4.04
N ASN A 57 5.83 19.24 -3.59
CA ASN A 57 4.38 19.39 -3.54
C ASN A 57 3.72 19.17 -4.93
N LYS A 58 4.31 19.70 -5.99
CA LYS A 58 3.84 19.48 -7.37
C LYS A 58 3.88 18.01 -7.81
N ARG A 59 4.67 17.17 -7.13
CA ARG A 59 4.79 15.73 -7.44
C ARG A 59 3.77 14.88 -6.67
N PHE A 60 3.26 15.36 -5.53
CA PHE A 60 2.18 14.70 -4.80
C PHE A 60 0.84 14.95 -5.47
N ASN A 61 0.55 14.19 -6.51
CA ASN A 61 -0.66 14.32 -7.31
C ASN A 61 -1.20 12.94 -7.72
N SER A 62 -2.37 12.89 -8.35
CA SER A 62 -3.03 11.65 -8.78
C SER A 62 -2.17 10.77 -9.70
N LYS A 63 -1.27 11.37 -10.49
CA LYS A 63 -0.35 10.60 -11.36
C LYS A 63 0.71 9.86 -10.54
N PHE A 64 1.16 10.46 -9.43
CA PHE A 64 2.07 9.79 -8.50
C PHE A 64 1.39 8.62 -7.79
N VAL A 65 0.17 8.79 -7.33
CA VAL A 65 -0.63 7.69 -6.76
C VAL A 65 -0.80 6.56 -7.78
N LYS A 66 -1.14 6.89 -9.03
CA LYS A 66 -1.25 5.90 -10.11
C LYS A 66 0.06 5.17 -10.39
N PHE A 67 1.18 5.90 -10.37
CA PHE A 67 2.51 5.33 -10.53
C PHE A 67 2.83 4.32 -9.42
N LEU A 68 2.65 4.70 -8.16
CA LEU A 68 2.87 3.82 -7.01
C LEU A 68 1.99 2.57 -7.09
N LYS A 69 0.72 2.73 -7.47
CA LYS A 69 -0.20 1.59 -7.63
C LYS A 69 0.29 0.60 -8.70
N VAL A 70 0.75 1.07 -9.84
CA VAL A 70 1.27 0.19 -10.90
C VAL A 70 2.53 -0.53 -10.44
N ILE A 71 3.49 0.19 -9.85
CA ILE A 71 4.73 -0.41 -9.31
C ILE A 71 4.40 -1.46 -8.25
N PHE A 72 3.48 -1.15 -7.33
CA PHE A 72 3.04 -2.09 -6.31
C PHE A 72 2.47 -3.38 -6.92
N LEU A 73 1.59 -3.27 -7.93
CA LEU A 73 1.02 -4.43 -8.62
C LEU A 73 2.08 -5.23 -9.39
N GLU A 74 3.06 -4.57 -10.00
CA GLU A 74 4.20 -5.25 -10.65
C GLU A 74 5.03 -6.02 -9.61
N LEU A 75 5.31 -5.43 -8.45
CA LEU A 75 6.04 -6.09 -7.36
C LEU A 75 5.27 -7.30 -6.80
N LEU A 76 3.94 -7.22 -6.70
CA LEU A 76 3.11 -8.36 -6.30
C LEU A 76 3.23 -9.55 -7.26
N ASN A 77 3.49 -9.29 -8.53
CA ASN A 77 3.64 -10.33 -9.55
C ASN A 77 5.06 -10.93 -9.60
N ILE A 78 6.03 -10.30 -8.96
CA ILE A 78 7.38 -10.87 -8.86
C ILE A 78 7.32 -12.02 -7.86
N LYS A 79 7.50 -13.25 -8.36
CA LYS A 79 7.65 -14.42 -7.49
C LYS A 79 8.94 -14.26 -6.69
N LEU A 80 8.79 -13.92 -5.42
CA LEU A 80 9.90 -13.98 -4.49
C LEU A 80 10.25 -15.46 -4.29
N ASP A 81 11.50 -15.79 -4.49
CA ASP A 81 12.05 -17.14 -4.22
C ASP A 81 12.19 -17.30 -2.70
N VAL A 82 11.05 -17.58 -2.04
CA VAL A 82 10.99 -17.74 -0.59
C VAL A 82 11.24 -19.20 -0.27
N LYS A 83 12.19 -19.48 0.64
CA LYS A 83 12.42 -20.83 1.17
C LYS A 83 11.08 -21.42 1.62
N LYS A 84 10.76 -22.61 1.10
CA LYS A 84 9.54 -23.33 1.50
C LYS A 84 9.58 -23.56 3.03
N PRO A 85 8.49 -23.29 3.74
CA PRO A 85 8.42 -23.62 5.16
C PRO A 85 8.60 -25.12 5.35
N GLU A 86 9.21 -25.50 6.48
CA GLU A 86 9.33 -26.90 6.88
C GLU A 86 7.95 -27.58 6.94
N LYS A 87 7.94 -28.92 6.77
CA LYS A 87 6.73 -29.75 6.78
C LYS A 87 5.80 -29.39 7.93
N ASN A 88 4.59 -28.92 7.60
CA ASN A 88 3.61 -28.43 8.56
C ASN A 88 2.20 -29.02 8.26
N ILE A 89 1.29 -28.91 9.22
CA ILE A 89 -0.14 -29.26 9.16
C ILE A 89 -0.84 -28.73 7.87
N VAL A 90 -0.27 -27.72 7.24
CA VAL A 90 -0.78 -27.09 6.00
C VAL A 90 -0.32 -27.80 4.71
N GLU A 91 0.42 -28.92 4.79
CA GLU A 91 0.92 -29.65 3.60
C GLU A 91 -0.17 -30.05 2.60
N PRO A 92 -1.37 -30.51 3.02
CA PRO A 92 -2.40 -30.97 2.08
C PRO A 92 -2.98 -29.85 1.21
N PHE A 93 -2.75 -28.58 1.58
CA PHE A 93 -3.28 -27.45 0.84
C PHE A 93 -2.24 -26.88 -0.15
N ASN A 94 -2.69 -26.50 -1.33
CA ASN A 94 -1.83 -25.84 -2.33
C ASN A 94 -1.34 -24.47 -1.86
N ARG A 95 -2.25 -23.69 -1.26
CA ARG A 95 -1.99 -22.38 -0.66
C ARG A 95 -2.71 -22.25 0.67
N VAL A 96 -2.19 -21.39 1.52
CA VAL A 96 -2.86 -20.93 2.75
C VAL A 96 -3.06 -19.44 2.66
N LEU A 97 -4.28 -19.03 2.40
CA LEU A 97 -4.65 -17.63 2.23
C LEU A 97 -5.10 -17.06 3.57
N LEU A 98 -4.29 -16.19 4.15
CA LEU A 98 -4.66 -15.38 5.30
C LEU A 98 -5.32 -14.10 4.81
N THR A 99 -6.48 -13.78 5.40
CA THR A 99 -7.13 -12.48 5.19
C THR A 99 -7.16 -11.71 6.49
N ASP A 100 -6.71 -10.49 6.42
CA ASP A 100 -6.66 -9.58 7.57
C ASP A 100 -6.95 -8.15 7.12
N SER A 101 -7.41 -7.32 8.06
CA SER A 101 -7.62 -5.91 7.82
C SER A 101 -6.97 -5.06 8.90
N THR A 102 -6.45 -3.92 8.49
CA THR A 102 -5.96 -2.90 9.41
C THR A 102 -6.59 -1.55 9.10
N VAL A 103 -6.80 -0.75 10.15
CA VAL A 103 -7.38 0.59 10.02
C VAL A 103 -6.32 1.63 10.38
N SER A 104 -6.13 2.60 9.50
CA SER A 104 -5.24 3.73 9.72
C SER A 104 -6.02 5.03 9.79
N LYS A 105 -5.76 5.84 10.82
CA LYS A 105 -6.36 7.18 10.94
C LYS A 105 -5.77 8.10 9.88
N LEU A 106 -6.63 8.93 9.30
CA LEU A 106 -6.27 9.98 8.35
C LEU A 106 -6.59 11.36 8.94
N HIS A 107 -6.11 12.40 8.26
CA HIS A 107 -6.45 13.77 8.62
C HIS A 107 -7.96 14.01 8.43
N SER A 108 -8.59 14.76 9.34
CA SER A 108 -10.04 15.01 9.38
C SER A 108 -10.61 15.64 8.11
N SER A 109 -9.79 16.40 7.36
CA SER A 109 -10.19 16.97 6.06
C SER A 109 -10.59 15.93 5.01
N LEU A 110 -10.25 14.65 5.22
CA LEU A 110 -10.60 13.54 4.32
C LEU A 110 -11.85 12.77 4.76
N SER A 111 -12.60 13.27 5.75
CA SER A 111 -13.75 12.56 6.33
C SER A 111 -14.91 12.33 5.38
N GLU A 112 -15.09 13.17 4.36
CA GLU A 112 -16.11 12.97 3.32
C GLU A 112 -15.79 11.76 2.43
N GLU A 113 -14.53 11.59 2.06
CA GLU A 113 -14.09 10.48 1.19
C GLU A 113 -13.80 9.21 2.00
N TYR A 114 -13.15 9.36 3.16
CA TYR A 114 -12.71 8.26 4.02
C TYR A 114 -13.31 8.38 5.42
N SER A 115 -14.60 8.17 5.54
CA SER A 115 -15.29 8.17 6.84
C SER A 115 -14.72 7.10 7.77
N GLY A 116 -14.33 7.50 8.98
CA GLY A 116 -13.72 6.64 10.01
C GLY A 116 -14.61 6.33 11.19
N GLY A 117 -15.80 6.93 11.25
CA GLY A 117 -16.67 6.86 12.41
C GLY A 117 -16.71 8.18 13.18
N ARG A 118 -17.12 8.11 14.44
CA ARG A 118 -17.24 9.27 15.34
C ARG A 118 -16.63 8.94 16.69
N ASN A 119 -15.87 9.88 17.24
CA ASN A 119 -15.37 9.84 18.61
C ASN A 119 -15.89 11.06 19.40
N GLN A 120 -15.37 11.29 20.62
CA GLN A 120 -15.76 12.41 21.47
C GLN A 120 -15.47 13.79 20.84
N GLU A 121 -14.45 13.87 19.97
CA GLU A 121 -14.04 15.09 19.26
C GLU A 121 -14.84 15.32 17.98
N GLY A 122 -15.68 14.35 17.57
CA GLY A 122 -16.49 14.43 16.36
C GLY A 122 -16.16 13.34 15.32
N PRO A 123 -16.58 13.53 14.06
CA PRO A 123 -16.29 12.59 12.99
C PRO A 123 -14.78 12.62 12.67
N TYR A 124 -14.18 11.45 12.54
CA TYR A 124 -12.79 11.32 12.12
C TYR A 124 -12.69 10.57 10.79
N SER A 125 -11.54 10.71 10.14
CA SER A 125 -11.24 10.05 8.89
C SER A 125 -10.37 8.83 9.13
N SER A 126 -10.68 7.72 8.45
CA SER A 126 -9.79 6.55 8.45
C SER A 126 -9.93 5.74 7.16
N LEU A 127 -8.86 5.07 6.80
CA LEU A 127 -8.88 4.07 5.74
C LEU A 127 -8.72 2.67 6.33
N LYS A 128 -9.34 1.69 5.68
CA LYS A 128 -9.16 0.27 5.96
C LYS A 128 -8.37 -0.36 4.81
N ILE A 129 -7.34 -1.08 5.17
CA ILE A 129 -6.51 -1.86 4.25
C ILE A 129 -6.85 -3.32 4.49
N ASN A 130 -7.42 -3.99 3.50
CA ASN A 130 -7.67 -5.42 3.53
C ASN A 130 -6.59 -6.11 2.70
N LEU A 131 -5.94 -7.11 3.28
CA LEU A 131 -4.86 -7.89 2.67
C LEU A 131 -5.29 -9.35 2.52
N ILE A 132 -5.02 -9.94 1.36
CA ILE A 132 -4.99 -11.39 1.18
C ILE A 132 -3.53 -11.79 0.99
N LYS A 133 -3.01 -12.67 1.85
CA LYS A 133 -1.62 -13.13 1.82
C LYS A 133 -1.58 -14.65 1.71
N ASP A 134 -0.78 -15.17 0.78
CA ASP A 134 -0.42 -16.58 0.75
C ASP A 134 0.73 -16.82 1.74
N LEU A 135 0.44 -17.52 2.83
CA LEU A 135 1.41 -17.79 3.89
C LEU A 135 2.47 -18.79 3.45
N LYS A 136 2.13 -19.77 2.58
CA LYS A 136 3.10 -20.78 2.13
C LYS A 136 4.21 -20.17 1.26
N ASN A 137 3.86 -19.19 0.46
CA ASN A 137 4.80 -18.49 -0.42
C ASN A 137 5.23 -17.12 0.14
N ASN A 138 4.65 -16.70 1.28
CA ASN A 138 4.85 -15.39 1.91
C ASN A 138 4.61 -14.20 0.94
N ILE A 139 3.63 -14.33 0.05
CA ILE A 139 3.36 -13.37 -1.02
C ILE A 139 2.00 -12.72 -0.78
N PRO A 140 1.87 -11.39 -0.86
CA PRO A 140 0.56 -10.75 -0.91
C PRO A 140 -0.12 -11.11 -2.24
N VAL A 141 -1.37 -11.55 -2.15
CA VAL A 141 -2.20 -11.95 -3.31
C VAL A 141 -3.05 -10.79 -3.79
N ASP A 142 -3.59 -10.02 -2.85
CA ASP A 142 -4.41 -8.84 -3.15
C ASP A 142 -4.39 -7.85 -1.99
N VAL A 143 -4.53 -6.57 -2.32
CA VAL A 143 -4.69 -5.47 -1.35
C VAL A 143 -5.82 -4.58 -1.81
N LYS A 144 -6.75 -4.28 -0.91
CA LYS A 144 -7.84 -3.33 -1.15
C LYS A 144 -7.85 -2.25 -0.09
N ILE A 145 -7.90 -1.02 -0.54
CA ILE A 145 -8.10 0.16 0.31
C ILE A 145 -9.55 0.59 0.22
N SER A 146 -10.15 0.89 1.37
CA SER A 146 -11.52 1.37 1.50
C SER A 146 -11.64 2.34 2.68
N ARG A 147 -12.79 2.99 2.83
CA ARG A 147 -13.06 3.81 4.01
C ARG A 147 -13.11 2.94 5.28
N GLY A 148 -12.69 3.48 6.42
CA GLY A 148 -12.52 2.73 7.67
C GLY A 148 -13.80 2.12 8.24
N THR A 149 -14.95 2.71 7.91
CA THR A 149 -16.28 2.22 8.35
C THR A 149 -16.80 1.01 7.59
N LYS A 150 -16.10 0.57 6.52
CA LYS A 150 -16.53 -0.63 5.77
C LYS A 150 -16.40 -1.89 6.61
N ASN A 151 -17.45 -2.72 6.56
CA ASN A 151 -17.46 -4.02 7.21
C ASN A 151 -16.54 -5.02 6.47
N ASP A 152 -15.89 -5.91 7.21
CA ASP A 152 -15.02 -6.94 6.63
C ASP A 152 -15.81 -7.95 5.78
N TYR A 153 -17.08 -8.18 6.08
CA TYR A 153 -17.97 -9.00 5.24
C TYR A 153 -18.08 -8.52 3.79
N GLU A 154 -17.94 -7.21 3.55
CA GLU A 154 -17.94 -6.66 2.18
C GLU A 154 -16.70 -7.06 1.36
N PHE A 155 -15.67 -7.60 2.03
CA PHE A 155 -14.47 -8.09 1.38
C PHE A 155 -14.56 -9.56 0.96
N LEU A 156 -15.45 -10.36 1.56
CA LEU A 156 -15.61 -11.79 1.26
C LEU A 156 -15.84 -12.12 -0.22
N PRO A 157 -16.70 -11.40 -0.99
CA PRO A 157 -16.87 -11.66 -2.41
C PRO A 157 -15.58 -11.48 -3.22
N ARG A 158 -14.67 -10.64 -2.74
CA ARG A 158 -13.37 -10.41 -3.37
C ARG A 158 -12.43 -11.59 -3.12
N ILE A 159 -12.43 -12.16 -1.92
CA ILE A 159 -11.64 -13.35 -1.59
C ILE A 159 -11.98 -14.49 -2.54
N LYS A 160 -13.28 -14.72 -2.80
CA LYS A 160 -13.76 -15.77 -3.73
C LYS A 160 -13.13 -15.69 -5.11
N LYS A 161 -12.78 -14.49 -5.61
CA LYS A 161 -12.14 -14.32 -6.92
C LYS A 161 -10.73 -14.90 -7.00
N PHE A 162 -10.05 -15.02 -5.86
CA PHE A 162 -8.68 -15.51 -5.78
C PHE A 162 -8.60 -16.97 -5.32
N MET A 163 -9.71 -17.55 -4.87
CA MET A 163 -9.78 -18.93 -4.40
C MET A 163 -9.55 -19.93 -5.53
N LYS A 164 -8.79 -20.97 -5.24
CA LYS A 164 -8.57 -22.12 -6.11
C LYS A 164 -8.82 -23.42 -5.34
N ALA A 165 -8.99 -24.52 -6.08
CA ALA A 165 -9.12 -25.82 -5.47
C ALA A 165 -7.92 -26.15 -4.57
N LYS A 166 -8.18 -26.73 -3.40
CA LYS A 166 -7.19 -27.06 -2.37
C LYS A 166 -6.50 -25.82 -1.73
N ASP A 167 -7.16 -24.67 -1.72
CA ASP A 167 -6.75 -23.55 -0.85
C ASP A 167 -7.34 -23.72 0.54
N LEU A 168 -6.57 -23.41 1.58
CA LEU A 168 -7.05 -23.17 2.93
C LEU A 168 -7.20 -21.66 3.14
N ILE A 169 -8.35 -21.23 3.67
CA ILE A 169 -8.58 -19.82 3.98
C ILE A 169 -8.64 -19.65 5.49
N LEU A 170 -7.83 -18.74 6.00
CA LEU A 170 -7.79 -18.31 7.38
C LEU A 170 -8.32 -16.88 7.47
N ASN A 171 -9.41 -16.71 8.20
CA ASN A 171 -9.99 -15.41 8.52
C ASN A 171 -10.01 -15.25 10.04
N ASP A 172 -9.71 -14.06 10.53
CA ASP A 172 -10.12 -13.68 11.87
C ASP A 172 -11.64 -13.43 11.86
N LEU A 173 -12.30 -13.93 12.89
CA LEU A 173 -13.75 -13.78 13.04
C LEU A 173 -14.15 -12.46 13.73
N GLY A 174 -13.15 -11.65 14.19
CA GLY A 174 -13.38 -10.35 14.83
C GLY A 174 -13.88 -10.46 16.25
#